data_8c37e402568556b9ae9cb7b0618e5219
#
_entry.id   8c37e402568556b9ae9cb7b0618e5219
#
_cell.length_a   1.000
_cell.length_b   1.000
_cell.length_c   1.000
_cell.angle_alpha   90.00
_cell.angle_beta   90.00
_cell.angle_gamma   90.00
#
_symmetry.space_group_name_H-M   'P 1'
#
loop_
_entity.id
_entity.type
_entity.pdbx_description
1 polymer ?
#
loop_
_entity_poly.entity_id
_entity_poly.type
_entity_poly.pdbx_seq_one_letter_code
_entity_poly.pdbx_strand_id
1 'polypeptide(L)'
;MFKRLAATVFIFCSAAVAWMILGATLVARTSDSDSSQRQKLTAQWGSAQTQLAPQVSARVAVDTYNKDKRRVERGYESLGVPLNGSLVDVNLHLEQRRDGLLWYNLYAVGFNARYRIRNVTTSRELSVHFPFPSTDGTYANFYCTIGGRRVSNPSALDQGYVAFDLAPGAETTMNVGYTSRGMGTWVYRFGNDVAAVNGFTLTMTTDFGAIDFPPQTLLPDPPEERAGKGWRLHWHYATLVTGNGVGMAFPYPLQPGPLAQRITFWAPVALFFYFFVMLVITTLRGIDLHPVNYFFLAASFFAFHLLFAYLVDRIAIEAAFVICSAVTLFLTISYLRLVVGWRFAAIESGLAQLVYLILFSYALFNEGWSGLTITIGAIVTLFVVMQLTGRIRWSER
;
A
#
# COMPACT_ATOMS: atom_id res chain seq x y z
N MET A 1 -12.49 -16.94 -47.23
CA MET A 1 -11.59 -16.19 -46.36
C MET A 1 -12.34 -15.17 -45.50
N PHE A 2 -13.07 -14.20 -46.07
CA PHE A 2 -13.75 -13.10 -45.34
C PHE A 2 -14.72 -13.59 -44.21
N LYS A 3 -15.61 -14.56 -44.49
CA LYS A 3 -16.54 -15.10 -43.51
C LYS A 3 -15.85 -15.73 -42.27
N ARG A 4 -14.71 -16.38 -42.49
CA ARG A 4 -13.93 -17.00 -41.38
C ARG A 4 -13.23 -15.94 -40.53
N LEU A 5 -12.64 -14.92 -41.15
CA LEU A 5 -12.04 -13.81 -40.45
C LEU A 5 -13.10 -13.06 -39.62
N ALA A 6 -14.26 -12.78 -40.21
CA ALA A 6 -15.36 -12.15 -39.49
C ALA A 6 -15.84 -12.98 -38.29
N ALA A 7 -15.94 -14.31 -38.42
CA ALA A 7 -16.28 -15.21 -37.32
C ALA A 7 -15.21 -15.22 -36.23
N THR A 8 -13.92 -15.22 -36.57
CA THR A 8 -12.82 -15.15 -35.58
C THR A 8 -12.81 -13.82 -34.83
N VAL A 9 -13.05 -12.70 -35.53
CA VAL A 9 -13.20 -11.37 -34.91
C VAL A 9 -14.41 -11.34 -33.96
N PHE A 10 -15.53 -11.91 -34.36
CA PHE A 10 -16.71 -12.01 -33.52
C PHE A 10 -16.42 -12.82 -32.23
N ILE A 11 -15.72 -13.95 -32.35
CA ILE A 11 -15.30 -14.78 -31.19
C ILE A 11 -14.39 -13.96 -30.27
N PHE A 12 -13.42 -13.24 -30.83
CA PHE A 12 -12.53 -12.36 -30.09
C PHE A 12 -13.31 -11.29 -29.32
N CYS A 13 -14.22 -10.58 -29.95
CA CYS A 13 -15.03 -9.55 -29.31
C CYS A 13 -15.91 -10.13 -28.20
N SER A 14 -16.52 -11.30 -28.43
CA SER A 14 -17.34 -11.97 -27.42
C SER A 14 -16.50 -12.40 -26.20
N ALA A 15 -15.31 -12.95 -26.44
CA ALA A 15 -14.37 -13.30 -25.39
C ALA A 15 -13.89 -12.06 -24.61
N ALA A 16 -13.57 -10.94 -25.30
CA ALA A 16 -13.18 -9.69 -24.67
C ALA A 16 -14.28 -9.17 -23.71
N VAL A 17 -15.56 -9.24 -24.10
CA VAL A 17 -16.68 -8.89 -23.22
C VAL A 17 -16.70 -9.79 -21.98
N ALA A 18 -16.51 -11.11 -22.14
CA ALA A 18 -16.46 -12.03 -21.00
C ALA A 18 -15.33 -11.67 -20.00
N TRP A 19 -14.14 -11.25 -20.48
CA TRP A 19 -13.07 -10.77 -19.62
C TRP A 19 -13.39 -9.45 -18.92
N MET A 20 -14.09 -8.53 -19.59
CA MET A 20 -14.55 -7.30 -18.95
C MET A 20 -15.51 -7.58 -17.80
N ILE A 21 -16.43 -8.54 -17.99
CA ILE A 21 -17.35 -8.99 -16.94
C ILE A 21 -16.58 -9.65 -15.78
N LEU A 22 -15.64 -10.54 -16.08
CA LEU A 22 -14.82 -11.20 -15.06
C LEU A 22 -13.97 -10.19 -14.29
N GLY A 23 -13.34 -9.23 -14.99
CA GLY A 23 -12.57 -8.16 -14.38
C GLY A 23 -13.42 -7.28 -13.46
N ALA A 24 -14.61 -6.86 -13.90
CA ALA A 24 -15.55 -6.11 -13.08
C ALA A 24 -16.00 -6.89 -11.83
N THR A 25 -16.26 -8.20 -11.99
CA THR A 25 -16.59 -9.08 -10.85
C THR A 25 -15.44 -9.17 -9.85
N LEU A 26 -14.19 -9.25 -10.32
CA LEU A 26 -13.01 -9.24 -9.45
C LEU A 26 -12.85 -7.92 -8.70
N VAL A 27 -13.10 -6.77 -9.36
CA VAL A 27 -13.09 -5.46 -8.71
C VAL A 27 -14.13 -5.42 -7.59
N ALA A 28 -15.37 -5.82 -7.87
CA ALA A 28 -16.44 -5.83 -6.87
C ALA A 28 -16.08 -6.75 -5.68
N ARG A 29 -15.67 -8.00 -5.94
CA ARG A 29 -15.25 -8.95 -4.89
C ARG A 29 -14.10 -8.42 -4.03
N THR A 30 -13.12 -7.77 -4.65
CA THR A 30 -11.97 -7.21 -3.93
C THR A 30 -12.40 -6.04 -3.05
N SER A 31 -13.25 -5.14 -3.55
CA SER A 31 -13.78 -3.98 -2.81
C SER A 31 -14.67 -4.40 -1.63
N ASP A 32 -15.58 -5.35 -1.86
CA ASP A 32 -16.48 -5.86 -0.81
C ASP A 32 -15.69 -6.59 0.29
N SER A 33 -14.68 -7.38 -0.13
CA SER A 33 -13.77 -8.04 0.81
C SER A 33 -12.97 -7.01 1.61
N ASP A 34 -12.40 -5.96 0.97
CA ASP A 34 -11.61 -4.93 1.66
C ASP A 34 -12.45 -4.20 2.70
N SER A 35 -13.64 -3.72 2.34
CA SER A 35 -14.50 -2.96 3.25
C SER A 35 -14.88 -3.77 4.49
N SER A 36 -15.32 -5.02 4.29
CA SER A 36 -15.72 -5.92 5.38
C SER A 36 -14.55 -6.30 6.29
N GLN A 37 -13.40 -6.67 5.71
CA GLN A 37 -12.25 -7.12 6.49
C GLN A 37 -11.53 -5.97 7.16
N ARG A 38 -11.39 -4.82 6.51
CA ARG A 38 -10.83 -3.61 7.09
C ARG A 38 -11.60 -3.19 8.35
N GLN A 39 -12.93 -3.21 8.28
CA GLN A 39 -13.76 -2.90 9.44
C GLN A 39 -13.52 -3.86 10.63
N LYS A 40 -13.45 -5.17 10.37
CA LYS A 40 -13.17 -6.19 11.40
C LYS A 40 -11.77 -6.01 11.99
N LEU A 41 -10.77 -5.80 11.13
CA LEU A 41 -9.38 -5.63 11.57
C LEU A 41 -9.19 -4.34 12.36
N THR A 42 -9.81 -3.23 11.93
CA THR A 42 -9.79 -1.97 12.67
C THR A 42 -10.41 -2.13 14.06
N ALA A 43 -11.53 -2.86 14.17
CA ALA A 43 -12.16 -3.12 15.47
C ALA A 43 -11.28 -3.97 16.42
N GLN A 44 -10.37 -4.80 15.89
CA GLN A 44 -9.49 -5.67 16.68
C GLN A 44 -8.11 -5.06 16.95
N TRP A 45 -7.57 -4.31 15.97
CA TRP A 45 -6.19 -3.81 15.98
C TRP A 45 -6.10 -2.29 16.13
N GLY A 46 -7.17 -1.56 15.91
CA GLY A 46 -7.20 -0.11 15.80
C GLY A 46 -6.88 0.39 14.38
N SER A 47 -7.12 1.67 14.16
CA SER A 47 -6.84 2.36 12.89
C SER A 47 -5.37 2.78 12.74
N ALA A 48 -5.05 3.53 11.69
CA ALA A 48 -3.79 4.23 11.54
C ALA A 48 -3.59 5.23 12.68
N GLN A 49 -2.35 5.34 13.17
CA GLN A 49 -2.06 6.12 14.37
C GLN A 49 -1.23 7.37 14.04
N THR A 50 -1.67 8.49 14.60
CA THR A 50 -0.94 9.76 14.53
C THR A 50 -0.70 10.29 15.94
N GLN A 51 0.52 10.11 16.47
CA GLN A 51 0.90 10.65 17.76
C GLN A 51 1.27 12.12 17.62
N LEU A 52 0.53 12.99 18.27
CA LEU A 52 0.90 14.39 18.40
C LEU A 52 1.86 14.61 19.57
N ALA A 53 2.75 15.59 19.42
CA ALA A 53 3.54 16.08 20.54
C ALA A 53 2.63 16.64 21.64
N PRO A 54 3.01 16.54 22.94
CA PRO A 54 2.23 17.13 24.00
C PRO A 54 2.14 18.64 23.85
N GLN A 55 0.97 19.19 24.12
CA GLN A 55 0.70 20.61 24.14
C GLN A 55 0.73 21.11 25.58
N VAL A 56 1.61 22.07 25.85
CA VAL A 56 1.73 22.68 27.17
C VAL A 56 1.22 24.12 27.08
N SER A 57 0.42 24.53 28.03
CA SER A 57 -0.09 25.89 28.12
C SER A 57 -0.07 26.42 29.55
N ALA A 58 0.02 27.73 29.65
CA ALA A 58 -0.09 28.48 30.91
C ALA A 58 -1.34 29.33 30.89
N ARG A 59 -2.05 29.40 32.00
CA ARG A 59 -3.15 30.32 32.20
C ARG A 59 -2.60 31.65 32.74
N VAL A 60 -2.58 32.67 31.88
CA VAL A 60 -2.03 33.99 32.22
C VAL A 60 -3.17 35.00 32.41
N ALA A 61 -3.13 35.75 33.47
CA ALA A 61 -4.07 36.81 33.68
C ALA A 61 -3.80 38.00 32.71
N VAL A 62 -4.82 38.42 31.99
CA VAL A 62 -4.76 39.55 31.07
C VAL A 62 -5.74 40.61 31.57
N ASP A 63 -5.22 41.81 31.84
CA ASP A 63 -6.06 42.94 32.22
C ASP A 63 -6.49 43.73 30.97
N THR A 64 -7.78 43.84 30.73
CA THR A 64 -8.34 44.65 29.64
C THR A 64 -8.52 46.11 30.11
N TYR A 65 -7.98 47.04 29.34
CA TYR A 65 -8.07 48.48 29.64
C TYR A 65 -9.03 49.18 28.65
N ASN A 66 -9.82 50.14 29.16
CA ASN A 66 -10.60 50.99 28.27
C ASN A 66 -9.74 52.12 27.68
N LYS A 67 -10.36 52.99 26.83
CA LYS A 67 -9.68 54.14 26.20
C LYS A 67 -9.05 55.13 27.21
N ASP A 68 -9.56 55.16 28.44
CA ASP A 68 -9.07 56.03 29.52
C ASP A 68 -8.01 55.33 30.41
N LYS A 69 -7.42 54.24 29.94
CA LYS A 69 -6.42 53.44 30.67
C LYS A 69 -6.88 52.91 32.03
N ARG A 70 -8.20 52.84 32.25
CA ARG A 70 -8.74 52.19 33.46
C ARG A 70 -8.96 50.72 33.19
N ARG A 71 -8.55 49.86 34.15
CA ARG A 71 -8.78 48.40 34.08
C ARG A 71 -10.30 48.14 34.14
N VAL A 72 -10.83 47.52 33.12
CA VAL A 72 -12.27 47.20 32.99
C VAL A 72 -12.57 45.78 33.46
N GLU A 73 -11.72 44.84 33.08
CA GLU A 73 -11.95 43.44 33.35
C GLU A 73 -10.62 42.70 33.50
N ARG A 74 -10.60 41.66 34.35
CA ARG A 74 -9.50 40.71 34.46
C ARG A 74 -9.94 39.41 33.85
N GLY A 75 -9.42 39.13 32.65
CA GLY A 75 -9.61 37.88 31.96
C GLY A 75 -8.44 36.92 32.17
N TYR A 76 -8.55 35.73 31.60
CA TYR A 76 -7.46 34.75 31.51
C TYR A 76 -7.31 34.34 30.08
N GLU A 77 -6.07 34.29 29.62
CA GLU A 77 -5.71 33.77 28.30
C GLU A 77 -4.81 32.53 28.44
N SER A 78 -5.00 31.58 27.54
CA SER A 78 -4.15 30.38 27.48
C SER A 78 -2.98 30.67 26.55
N LEU A 79 -1.78 30.74 27.11
CA LEU A 79 -0.54 30.94 26.36
C LEU A 79 0.19 29.63 26.17
N GLY A 80 0.48 29.25 24.91
CA GLY A 80 1.26 28.06 24.60
C GLY A 80 2.70 28.13 25.12
N VAL A 81 3.17 27.08 25.77
CA VAL A 81 4.55 26.96 26.24
C VAL A 81 5.28 25.97 25.35
N PRO A 82 6.30 26.40 24.59
CA PRO A 82 7.04 25.50 23.70
C PRO A 82 7.84 24.46 24.47
N LEU A 83 7.93 23.28 23.89
CA LEU A 83 8.81 22.23 24.42
C LEU A 83 10.29 22.65 24.20
N ASN A 84 11.11 22.50 25.23
CA ASN A 84 12.54 22.85 25.19
C ASN A 84 13.42 21.68 24.73
N GLY A 85 12.84 20.52 24.48
CA GLY A 85 13.47 19.34 23.95
C GLY A 85 12.56 18.13 23.99
N SER A 86 12.73 17.27 23.01
CA SER A 86 11.93 16.03 22.86
C SER A 86 12.88 14.88 22.48
N LEU A 87 12.89 13.83 23.28
CA LEU A 87 13.57 12.57 22.98
C LEU A 87 12.51 11.49 22.86
N VAL A 88 12.34 10.95 21.66
CA VAL A 88 11.28 9.98 21.32
C VAL A 88 11.94 8.69 20.84
N ASP A 89 11.49 7.57 21.38
CA ASP A 89 11.93 6.22 20.99
C ASP A 89 10.70 5.41 20.57
N VAL A 90 10.76 4.87 19.36
CA VAL A 90 9.64 4.14 18.72
C VAL A 90 10.14 2.79 18.23
N ASN A 91 9.50 1.73 18.68
CA ASN A 91 9.76 0.38 18.22
C ASN A 91 8.55 -0.12 17.44
N LEU A 92 8.74 -0.41 16.15
CA LEU A 92 7.69 -0.90 15.25
C LEU A 92 7.91 -2.37 14.94
N HIS A 93 6.89 -3.15 15.19
CA HIS A 93 6.83 -4.58 14.85
C HIS A 93 5.73 -4.80 13.82
N LEU A 94 6.09 -5.33 12.64
CA LEU A 94 5.16 -5.55 11.54
C LEU A 94 4.58 -6.96 11.59
N GLU A 95 3.26 -7.05 11.57
CA GLU A 95 2.52 -8.28 11.38
C GLU A 95 1.68 -8.18 10.11
N GLN A 96 1.99 -9.04 9.11
CA GLN A 96 1.24 -9.07 7.86
C GLN A 96 0.23 -10.19 7.89
N ARG A 97 -1.03 -9.84 7.65
CA ARG A 97 -2.13 -10.79 7.60
C ARG A 97 -2.78 -10.77 6.23
N ARG A 98 -2.88 -11.95 5.64
CA ARG A 98 -3.67 -12.14 4.42
C ARG A 98 -5.08 -12.57 4.77
N ASP A 99 -6.06 -11.93 4.16
CA ASP A 99 -7.46 -12.34 4.22
C ASP A 99 -8.05 -12.27 2.81
N GLY A 100 -8.31 -13.44 2.23
CA GLY A 100 -8.80 -13.59 0.87
C GLY A 100 -7.88 -12.95 -0.19
N LEU A 101 -8.40 -11.92 -0.84
CA LEU A 101 -7.76 -11.25 -1.98
C LEU A 101 -6.77 -10.14 -1.59
N LEU A 102 -6.60 -9.85 -0.29
CA LEU A 102 -5.80 -8.72 0.18
C LEU A 102 -4.88 -9.09 1.35
N TRP A 103 -3.74 -8.41 1.40
CA TRP A 103 -2.85 -8.35 2.55
C TRP A 103 -3.10 -7.07 3.33
N TYR A 104 -3.10 -7.19 4.65
CA TYR A 104 -3.23 -6.09 5.58
C TYR A 104 -1.95 -5.95 6.40
N ASN A 105 -1.45 -4.73 6.49
CA ASN A 105 -0.34 -4.39 7.37
C ASN A 105 -0.89 -4.02 8.74
N LEU A 106 -0.70 -4.92 9.67
CA LEU A 106 -0.95 -4.74 11.08
C LEU A 106 0.38 -4.47 11.76
N TYR A 107 0.40 -3.68 12.82
CA TYR A 107 1.63 -3.42 13.55
C TYR A 107 1.39 -3.29 15.06
N ALA A 108 2.42 -3.59 15.82
CA ALA A 108 2.53 -3.18 17.20
C ALA A 108 3.56 -2.07 17.32
N VAL A 109 3.28 -1.09 18.17
CA VAL A 109 4.17 0.03 18.47
C VAL A 109 4.49 0.06 19.95
N GLY A 110 5.77 0.17 20.29
CA GLY A 110 6.24 0.58 21.60
C GLY A 110 6.70 2.03 21.52
N PHE A 111 5.99 2.92 22.19
CA PHE A 111 6.28 4.35 22.22
C PHE A 111 6.80 4.74 23.58
N ASN A 112 7.95 5.43 23.63
CA ASN A 112 8.51 6.04 24.83
C ASN A 112 9.02 7.44 24.48
N ALA A 113 8.68 8.42 25.29
CA ALA A 113 9.11 9.79 25.03
C ALA A 113 9.44 10.52 26.33
N ARG A 114 10.44 11.39 26.23
CA ARG A 114 10.83 12.34 27.28
C ARG A 114 10.80 13.74 26.70
N TYR A 115 9.95 14.59 27.27
CA TYR A 115 9.81 15.99 26.90
C TYR A 115 10.34 16.89 27.99
N ARG A 116 11.19 17.87 27.63
CA ARG A 116 11.66 18.91 28.53
C ARG A 116 10.74 20.15 28.38
N ILE A 117 10.24 20.61 29.50
CA ILE A 117 9.31 21.75 29.60
C ILE A 117 10.00 22.81 30.44
N ARG A 118 10.18 24.01 29.89
CA ARG A 118 10.66 25.19 30.61
C ARG A 118 9.54 26.20 30.71
N ASN A 119 9.23 26.64 31.91
CA ASN A 119 8.23 27.67 32.12
C ASN A 119 8.77 29.04 31.71
N VAL A 120 8.40 29.52 30.54
CA VAL A 120 8.78 30.83 30.02
C VAL A 120 7.71 31.92 30.36
N THR A 121 6.70 31.57 31.14
CA THR A 121 5.60 32.49 31.52
C THR A 121 5.74 32.97 32.94
N THR A 122 4.88 33.92 33.34
CA THR A 122 4.77 34.39 34.72
C THR A 122 3.86 33.55 35.61
N SER A 123 3.05 32.67 35.03
CA SER A 123 2.17 31.77 35.77
C SER A 123 2.97 30.58 36.35
N ARG A 124 2.61 30.16 37.57
CA ARG A 124 3.13 28.91 38.16
C ARG A 124 2.33 27.72 37.75
N GLU A 125 1.08 27.89 37.38
CA GLU A 125 0.18 26.80 36.97
C GLU A 125 0.30 26.62 35.46
N LEU A 126 0.81 25.44 35.09
CA LEU A 126 0.85 24.95 33.71
C LEU A 126 -0.13 23.81 33.55
N SER A 127 -0.56 23.60 32.32
CA SER A 127 -1.39 22.45 31.96
C SER A 127 -0.82 21.76 30.73
N VAL A 128 -0.92 20.44 30.72
CA VAL A 128 -0.48 19.60 29.58
C VAL A 128 -1.65 18.80 29.02
N HIS A 129 -1.73 18.75 27.71
CA HIS A 129 -2.61 17.90 26.92
C HIS A 129 -1.73 16.93 26.12
N PHE A 130 -2.02 15.65 26.19
CA PHE A 130 -1.33 14.62 25.42
C PHE A 130 -2.39 13.73 24.76
N PRO A 131 -2.75 14.03 23.49
CA PRO A 131 -3.77 13.26 22.80
C PRO A 131 -3.22 11.86 22.43
N PHE A 132 -4.07 10.87 22.57
CA PHE A 132 -3.76 9.53 22.10
C PHE A 132 -3.77 9.47 20.56
N PRO A 133 -2.94 8.62 19.94
CA PRO A 133 -2.75 8.57 18.50
C PRO A 133 -3.99 8.22 17.68
N SER A 134 -4.98 7.59 18.29
CA SER A 134 -6.23 7.15 17.67
C SER A 134 -7.32 6.98 18.72
N THR A 135 -8.55 7.31 18.39
CA THR A 135 -9.71 7.22 19.32
C THR A 135 -10.22 5.78 19.48
N ASP A 136 -9.91 4.89 18.57
CA ASP A 136 -10.25 3.46 18.56
C ASP A 136 -9.10 2.55 18.98
N GLY A 137 -7.95 3.14 19.36
CA GLY A 137 -6.76 2.42 19.78
C GLY A 137 -6.83 1.86 21.19
N THR A 138 -6.10 0.78 21.43
CA THR A 138 -5.85 0.22 22.77
C THR A 138 -4.43 0.54 23.19
N TYR A 139 -4.27 1.16 24.37
CA TYR A 139 -2.98 1.62 24.89
C TYR A 139 -2.64 0.85 26.18
N ALA A 140 -1.88 -0.22 26.02
CA ALA A 140 -1.42 -1.04 27.16
C ALA A 140 -0.11 -0.48 27.75
N ASN A 141 0.14 -0.83 29.02
CA ASN A 141 1.35 -0.42 29.75
C ASN A 141 1.55 1.10 29.78
N PHE A 142 0.45 1.87 29.72
CA PHE A 142 0.52 3.32 29.73
C PHE A 142 1.09 3.85 31.05
N TYR A 143 2.04 4.76 30.93
CA TYR A 143 2.51 5.56 32.04
C TYR A 143 2.76 7.01 31.59
N CYS A 144 2.53 7.93 32.49
CA CYS A 144 2.91 9.34 32.34
C CYS A 144 3.40 9.87 33.68
N THR A 145 4.55 10.53 33.67
CA THR A 145 5.10 11.23 34.85
C THR A 145 5.47 12.67 34.48
N ILE A 146 5.17 13.62 35.35
CA ILE A 146 5.53 15.03 35.23
C ILE A 146 6.29 15.44 36.49
N GLY A 147 7.54 15.88 36.35
CA GLY A 147 8.40 16.20 37.49
C GLY A 147 8.58 15.03 38.46
N GLY A 148 8.62 13.79 37.95
CA GLY A 148 8.69 12.58 38.74
C GLY A 148 7.37 12.11 39.37
N ARG A 149 6.30 12.89 39.32
CA ARG A 149 4.98 12.50 39.85
C ARG A 149 4.17 11.80 38.76
N ARG A 150 3.59 10.65 39.10
CA ARG A 150 2.76 9.88 38.18
C ARG A 150 1.39 10.56 38.02
N VAL A 151 0.93 10.67 36.77
CA VAL A 151 -0.43 11.11 36.45
C VAL A 151 -1.40 9.98 36.76
N SER A 152 -2.33 10.26 37.68
CA SER A 152 -3.26 9.25 38.19
C SER A 152 -4.41 8.92 37.26
N ASN A 153 -4.82 9.87 36.43
CA ASN A 153 -5.90 9.74 35.47
C ASN A 153 -5.39 9.95 34.03
N PRO A 154 -5.03 8.87 33.29
CA PRO A 154 -4.58 8.99 31.92
C PRO A 154 -5.61 9.60 30.95
N SER A 155 -6.91 9.36 31.17
CA SER A 155 -7.98 9.91 30.31
C SER A 155 -8.05 11.43 30.34
N ALA A 156 -7.63 12.05 31.46
CA ALA A 156 -7.55 13.51 31.55
C ALA A 156 -6.48 14.12 30.65
N LEU A 157 -5.45 13.36 30.27
CA LEU A 157 -4.41 13.81 29.32
C LEU A 157 -4.95 13.91 27.89
N ASP A 158 -5.86 13.03 27.50
CA ASP A 158 -6.43 12.95 26.15
C ASP A 158 -7.67 13.86 26.00
N GLN A 159 -8.58 13.78 26.96
CA GLN A 159 -9.87 14.49 26.91
C GLN A 159 -9.83 15.92 27.47
N GLY A 160 -8.76 16.27 28.14
CA GLY A 160 -8.64 17.56 28.83
C GLY A 160 -7.18 17.99 29.02
N TYR A 161 -6.96 18.72 30.13
CA TYR A 161 -5.64 19.21 30.50
C TYR A 161 -5.32 18.78 31.92
N VAL A 162 -4.13 18.24 32.14
CA VAL A 162 -3.60 17.93 33.46
C VAL A 162 -2.77 19.10 33.95
N ALA A 163 -3.23 19.76 35.03
CA ALA A 163 -2.52 20.88 35.64
C ALA A 163 -1.34 20.40 36.50
N PHE A 164 -0.25 21.16 36.50
CA PHE A 164 0.92 20.95 37.35
C PHE A 164 1.60 22.27 37.68
N ASP A 165 2.24 22.33 38.85
CA ASP A 165 2.97 23.51 39.29
C ASP A 165 4.43 23.52 38.81
N LEU A 166 4.84 24.63 38.17
CA LEU A 166 6.21 24.87 37.79
C LEU A 166 6.54 26.35 37.94
N ALA A 167 7.53 26.69 38.72
CA ALA A 167 7.92 28.07 38.95
C ALA A 167 8.37 28.72 37.61
N PRO A 168 8.14 30.06 37.45
CA PRO A 168 8.69 30.84 36.31
C PRO A 168 10.18 30.60 36.15
N GLY A 169 10.64 30.34 34.93
CA GLY A 169 12.05 30.02 34.61
C GLY A 169 12.52 28.60 34.94
N ALA A 170 11.77 27.86 35.75
CA ALA A 170 12.13 26.45 36.09
C ALA A 170 11.90 25.49 34.92
N GLU A 171 12.61 24.35 35.00
CA GLU A 171 12.47 23.27 34.03
C GLU A 171 11.94 22.00 34.72
N THR A 172 11.18 21.21 33.96
CA THR A 172 10.72 19.87 34.37
C THR A 172 10.73 18.91 33.19
N THR A 173 10.56 17.64 33.49
CA THR A 173 10.49 16.57 32.48
C THR A 173 9.15 15.84 32.54
N MET A 174 8.54 15.64 31.38
CA MET A 174 7.43 14.72 31.22
C MET A 174 7.96 13.47 30.53
N ASN A 175 7.74 12.30 31.15
CA ASN A 175 8.00 11.02 30.52
C ASN A 175 6.67 10.32 30.28
N VAL A 176 6.49 9.77 29.09
CA VAL A 176 5.28 9.06 28.69
C VAL A 176 5.64 7.87 27.83
N GLY A 177 4.93 6.76 28.03
CA GLY A 177 5.10 5.59 27.21
C GLY A 177 3.87 4.70 27.22
N TYR A 178 3.73 3.92 26.16
CA TYR A 178 2.68 2.94 25.99
C TYR A 178 3.08 1.89 24.94
N THR A 179 2.33 0.80 24.91
CA THR A 179 2.31 -0.14 23.78
C THR A 179 0.93 -0.10 23.15
N SER A 180 0.88 -0.10 21.83
CA SER A 180 -0.39 -0.05 21.08
C SER A 180 -0.30 -0.91 19.82
N ARG A 181 -1.45 -1.14 19.19
CA ARG A 181 -1.58 -1.83 17.91
C ARG A 181 -2.35 -0.94 16.95
N GLY A 182 -2.04 -1.08 15.65
CA GLY A 182 -2.71 -0.32 14.62
C GLY A 182 -2.63 -0.99 13.26
N MET A 183 -3.24 -0.37 12.26
CA MET A 183 -3.26 -0.82 10.88
C MET A 183 -2.88 0.33 9.93
N GLY A 184 -2.05 0.05 8.93
CA GLY A 184 -1.69 1.02 7.89
C GLY A 184 -0.42 1.80 8.19
N THR A 185 -0.49 3.01 8.72
CA THR A 185 0.65 3.89 8.97
C THR A 185 0.77 4.28 10.44
N TRP A 186 2.00 4.59 10.87
CA TRP A 186 2.28 5.24 12.14
C TRP A 186 3.02 6.56 11.88
N VAL A 187 2.55 7.68 12.46
CA VAL A 187 3.12 9.00 12.25
C VAL A 187 3.22 9.75 13.58
N TYR A 188 4.34 10.41 13.81
CA TYR A 188 4.51 11.42 14.87
C TYR A 188 4.43 12.81 14.25
N ARG A 189 3.61 13.70 14.82
CA ARG A 189 3.47 15.10 14.40
C ARG A 189 3.80 16.06 15.54
N PHE A 190 4.39 17.18 15.20
CA PHE A 190 4.77 18.21 16.17
C PHE A 190 3.59 19.09 16.61
N GLY A 191 2.53 19.12 15.82
CA GLY A 191 1.29 19.85 16.05
C GLY A 191 0.31 19.60 14.91
N ASN A 192 -0.83 20.28 14.94
CA ASN A 192 -1.82 20.21 13.85
C ASN A 192 -1.39 21.05 12.63
N ASP A 193 -0.64 22.13 12.89
CA ASP A 193 -0.18 23.08 11.89
C ASP A 193 1.36 23.16 11.87
N VAL A 194 1.89 24.18 11.21
CA VAL A 194 3.33 24.48 11.24
C VAL A 194 3.76 24.81 12.67
N ALA A 195 4.68 24.01 13.19
CA ALA A 195 5.21 24.15 14.54
C ALA A 195 6.69 24.50 14.54
N ALA A 196 7.10 25.32 15.49
CA ALA A 196 8.49 25.53 15.83
C ALA A 196 8.92 24.51 16.89
N VAL A 197 9.94 23.75 16.60
CA VAL A 197 10.43 22.61 17.40
C VAL A 197 11.88 22.88 17.81
N ASN A 198 12.20 22.68 19.08
CA ASN A 198 13.53 22.85 19.60
C ASN A 198 14.05 21.53 20.20
N GLY A 199 15.28 21.17 19.89
CA GLY A 199 15.99 20.04 20.50
C GLY A 199 15.24 18.70 20.32
N PHE A 200 14.80 18.40 19.10
CA PHE A 200 14.09 17.17 18.79
C PHE A 200 15.04 16.04 18.38
N THR A 201 14.87 14.88 18.99
CA THR A 201 15.51 13.64 18.57
C THR A 201 14.48 12.52 18.60
N LEU A 202 14.36 11.79 17.47
CA LEU A 202 13.55 10.59 17.40
C LEU A 202 14.41 9.43 16.88
N THR A 203 14.32 8.30 17.57
CA THR A 203 14.89 7.02 17.15
C THR A 203 13.74 6.08 16.85
N MET A 204 13.72 5.51 15.64
CA MET A 204 12.72 4.52 15.23
C MET A 204 13.42 3.22 14.87
N THR A 205 13.05 2.14 15.55
CA THR A 205 13.57 0.79 15.28
C THR A 205 12.47 -0.05 14.65
N THR A 206 12.76 -0.74 13.54
CA THR A 206 11.86 -1.64 12.85
C THR A 206 12.40 -3.07 12.87
N ASP A 207 11.54 -4.08 12.76
CA ASP A 207 11.93 -5.49 12.59
C ASP A 207 11.77 -5.97 11.13
N PHE A 208 11.45 -5.07 10.21
CA PHE A 208 11.27 -5.32 8.78
C PHE A 208 12.22 -4.49 7.93
N GLY A 209 12.63 -5.06 6.77
CA GLY A 209 13.70 -4.48 5.95
C GLY A 209 13.23 -3.56 4.82
N ALA A 210 12.00 -3.70 4.33
CA ALA A 210 11.44 -2.78 3.35
C ALA A 210 10.79 -1.61 4.09
N ILE A 211 11.31 -0.41 3.91
CA ILE A 211 10.82 0.82 4.55
C ILE A 211 10.32 1.79 3.49
N ASP A 212 9.27 2.51 3.82
CA ASP A 212 8.73 3.61 3.03
C ASP A 212 8.21 4.70 3.96
N PHE A 213 8.15 5.92 3.48
CA PHE A 213 7.77 7.08 4.28
C PHE A 213 6.44 7.66 3.78
N PRO A 214 5.45 7.86 4.67
CA PRO A 214 4.19 8.47 4.28
C PRO A 214 4.39 9.87 3.68
N PRO A 215 3.49 10.34 2.82
CA PRO A 215 3.50 11.73 2.38
C PRO A 215 3.50 12.70 3.56
N GLN A 216 4.14 13.86 3.40
CA GLN A 216 4.28 14.88 4.45
C GLN A 216 5.03 14.39 5.70
N THR A 217 6.03 13.53 5.51
CA THR A 217 6.98 13.15 6.55
C THR A 217 8.41 13.51 6.17
N LEU A 218 9.22 13.74 7.19
CA LEU A 218 10.66 14.02 7.07
C LEU A 218 11.41 12.71 6.89
N LEU A 219 12.41 12.71 6.04
CA LEU A 219 13.31 11.56 5.88
C LEU A 219 14.29 11.47 7.05
N PRO A 220 14.77 10.28 7.43
CA PRO A 220 15.76 10.11 8.48
C PRO A 220 17.11 10.71 8.11
N ASP A 221 17.90 11.03 9.13
CA ASP A 221 19.28 11.45 8.97
C ASP A 221 20.16 10.26 8.54
N PRO A 222 21.05 10.42 7.55
CA PRO A 222 22.02 9.38 7.19
C PRO A 222 23.18 9.31 8.21
N PRO A 223 23.85 8.15 8.39
CA PRO A 223 23.54 6.88 7.78
C PRO A 223 22.39 6.15 8.50
N GLU A 224 21.59 5.42 7.74
CA GLU A 224 20.63 4.47 8.28
C GLU A 224 21.39 3.22 8.77
N GLU A 225 21.07 2.77 9.99
CA GLU A 225 21.74 1.61 10.60
C GLU A 225 20.88 0.35 10.50
N ARG A 226 21.48 -0.76 10.09
CA ARG A 226 20.81 -2.07 10.14
C ARG A 226 20.65 -2.53 11.58
N ALA A 227 19.45 -2.92 11.97
CA ALA A 227 19.09 -3.49 13.27
C ALA A 227 18.49 -4.89 13.07
N GLY A 228 19.33 -5.91 12.99
CA GLY A 228 18.89 -7.28 12.66
C GLY A 228 18.28 -7.39 11.26
N LYS A 229 17.01 -7.75 11.15
CA LYS A 229 16.25 -7.79 9.88
C LYS A 229 15.70 -6.43 9.47
N GLY A 230 15.66 -5.47 10.38
CA GLY A 230 15.08 -4.14 10.19
C GLY A 230 16.13 -3.04 10.19
N TRP A 231 15.68 -1.87 10.59
CA TRP A 231 16.46 -0.63 10.57
C TRP A 231 16.39 0.08 11.91
N ARG A 232 17.42 0.87 12.20
CA ARG A 232 17.40 1.92 13.21
C ARG A 232 17.59 3.24 12.50
N LEU A 233 16.56 4.07 12.56
CA LEU A 233 16.46 5.34 11.86
C LEU A 233 16.51 6.48 12.88
N HIS A 234 17.19 7.56 12.54
CA HIS A 234 17.35 8.72 13.42
C HIS A 234 16.87 9.99 12.75
N TRP A 235 16.27 10.87 13.53
CA TRP A 235 15.95 12.24 13.16
C TRP A 235 16.46 13.14 14.28
N HIS A 236 17.31 14.11 13.94
CA HIS A 236 17.87 15.03 14.92
C HIS A 236 17.77 16.47 14.39
N TYR A 237 17.09 17.33 15.13
CA TYR A 237 16.94 18.75 14.80
C TYR A 237 17.19 19.61 16.03
N ALA A 238 18.20 20.46 16.00
CA ALA A 238 18.43 21.47 17.04
C ALA A 238 17.29 22.49 17.05
N THR A 239 16.89 22.96 15.87
CA THR A 239 15.72 23.83 15.63
C THR A 239 15.09 23.43 14.31
N LEU A 240 13.75 23.38 14.26
CA LEU A 240 12.98 23.02 13.08
C LEU A 240 11.69 23.82 13.04
N VAL A 241 11.29 24.29 11.86
CA VAL A 241 9.96 24.85 11.61
C VAL A 241 9.33 24.03 10.49
N THR A 242 8.27 23.30 10.79
CA THR A 242 7.70 22.34 9.84
C THR A 242 6.21 22.08 10.10
N GLY A 243 5.47 21.79 9.02
CA GLY A 243 4.15 21.15 9.08
C GLY A 243 4.20 19.65 8.82
N ASN A 244 5.41 19.11 8.52
CA ASN A 244 5.60 17.69 8.28
C ASN A 244 5.85 16.93 9.58
N GLY A 245 5.52 15.62 9.58
CA GLY A 245 5.78 14.73 10.70
C GLY A 245 6.99 13.81 10.46
N VAL A 246 7.16 12.84 11.34
CA VAL A 246 8.05 11.69 11.18
C VAL A 246 7.20 10.44 11.19
N GLY A 247 7.35 9.53 10.22
CA GLY A 247 6.46 8.38 10.16
C GLY A 247 6.99 7.24 9.31
N MET A 248 6.28 6.11 9.40
CA MET A 248 6.57 4.89 8.67
C MET A 248 5.32 4.40 7.94
N ALA A 249 5.46 4.11 6.65
CA ALA A 249 4.53 3.32 5.87
C ALA A 249 5.05 1.89 5.79
N PHE A 250 4.17 0.93 6.02
CA PHE A 250 4.56 -0.48 6.05
C PHE A 250 4.50 -1.08 4.65
N PRO A 251 5.48 -1.93 4.26
CA PRO A 251 5.53 -2.53 2.94
C PRO A 251 4.38 -3.51 2.74
N TYR A 252 3.72 -3.43 1.60
CA TYR A 252 2.70 -4.40 1.21
C TYR A 252 3.30 -5.52 0.37
N PRO A 253 3.01 -6.79 0.68
CA PRO A 253 3.22 -7.89 -0.26
C PRO A 253 2.39 -7.68 -1.52
N LEU A 254 2.74 -8.39 -2.57
CA LEU A 254 1.96 -8.38 -3.81
C LEU A 254 0.51 -8.77 -3.51
N GLN A 255 -0.40 -7.85 -3.87
CA GLN A 255 -1.83 -7.98 -3.58
C GLN A 255 -2.52 -8.93 -4.57
N PRO A 256 -3.10 -10.07 -4.11
CA PRO A 256 -3.68 -11.07 -5.01
C PRO A 256 -4.84 -10.54 -5.87
N GLY A 257 -5.76 -9.79 -5.25
CA GLY A 257 -6.94 -9.24 -5.93
C GLY A 257 -6.58 -8.23 -7.03
N PRO A 258 -5.86 -7.14 -6.72
CA PRO A 258 -5.39 -6.17 -7.71
C PRO A 258 -4.56 -6.80 -8.83
N LEU A 259 -3.71 -7.79 -8.53
CA LEU A 259 -2.94 -8.51 -9.56
C LEU A 259 -3.86 -9.30 -10.50
N ALA A 260 -4.80 -10.07 -9.95
CA ALA A 260 -5.75 -10.85 -10.75
C ALA A 260 -6.62 -9.95 -11.63
N GLN A 261 -7.05 -8.78 -11.12
CA GLN A 261 -7.77 -7.77 -11.89
C GLN A 261 -6.93 -7.28 -13.07
N ARG A 262 -5.69 -6.89 -12.83
CA ARG A 262 -4.76 -6.38 -13.85
C ARG A 262 -4.51 -7.41 -14.95
N ILE A 263 -4.21 -8.66 -14.58
CA ILE A 263 -4.02 -9.77 -15.52
C ILE A 263 -5.29 -9.99 -16.36
N THR A 264 -6.47 -9.95 -15.74
CA THR A 264 -7.74 -10.19 -16.41
C THR A 264 -8.10 -9.06 -17.39
N PHE A 265 -7.88 -7.80 -17.03
CA PHE A 265 -8.15 -6.67 -17.94
C PHE A 265 -7.20 -6.60 -19.14
N TRP A 266 -5.97 -7.11 -18.99
CA TRP A 266 -5.02 -7.20 -20.09
C TRP A 266 -5.17 -8.47 -20.96
N ALA A 267 -6.01 -9.40 -20.55
CA ALA A 267 -6.24 -10.67 -21.27
C ALA A 267 -6.68 -10.52 -22.74
N PRO A 268 -7.56 -9.56 -23.12
CA PRO A 268 -7.92 -9.36 -24.52
C PRO A 268 -6.72 -9.02 -25.40
N VAL A 269 -5.74 -8.26 -24.89
CA VAL A 269 -4.51 -7.93 -25.63
C VAL A 269 -3.67 -9.18 -25.84
N ALA A 270 -3.52 -10.02 -24.84
CA ALA A 270 -2.82 -11.30 -24.93
C ALA A 270 -3.48 -12.22 -25.98
N LEU A 271 -4.80 -12.35 -25.94
CA LEU A 271 -5.55 -13.15 -26.91
C LEU A 271 -5.43 -12.59 -28.34
N PHE A 272 -5.43 -11.27 -28.50
CA PHE A 272 -5.26 -10.64 -29.81
C PHE A 272 -3.93 -11.06 -30.44
N PHE A 273 -2.82 -10.94 -29.73
CA PHE A 273 -1.50 -11.34 -30.24
C PHE A 273 -1.43 -12.84 -30.50
N TYR A 274 -2.00 -13.65 -29.61
CA TYR A 274 -2.06 -15.10 -29.81
C TYR A 274 -2.83 -15.46 -31.09
N PHE A 275 -4.04 -14.92 -31.29
CA PHE A 275 -4.84 -15.17 -32.50
C PHE A 275 -4.15 -14.66 -33.75
N PHE A 276 -3.49 -13.50 -33.68
CA PHE A 276 -2.75 -12.94 -34.80
C PHE A 276 -1.61 -13.86 -35.21
N VAL A 277 -0.80 -14.33 -34.28
CA VAL A 277 0.30 -15.24 -34.56
C VAL A 277 -0.20 -16.59 -35.05
N MET A 278 -1.26 -17.15 -34.44
CA MET A 278 -1.90 -18.37 -34.89
C MET A 278 -2.43 -18.27 -36.33
N LEU A 279 -3.04 -17.13 -36.69
CA LEU A 279 -3.52 -16.88 -38.05
C LEU A 279 -2.36 -16.87 -39.06
N VAL A 280 -1.25 -16.19 -38.71
CA VAL A 280 -0.04 -16.14 -39.56
C VAL A 280 0.55 -17.55 -39.73
N ILE A 281 0.77 -18.29 -38.64
CA ILE A 281 1.39 -19.63 -38.72
C ILE A 281 0.50 -20.58 -39.51
N THR A 282 -0.82 -20.61 -39.27
CA THR A 282 -1.73 -21.48 -39.98
C THR A 282 -1.82 -21.14 -41.47
N THR A 283 -1.80 -19.87 -41.83
CA THR A 283 -1.76 -19.41 -43.24
C THR A 283 -0.47 -19.85 -43.93
N LEU A 284 0.70 -19.70 -43.28
CA LEU A 284 1.99 -20.11 -43.79
C LEU A 284 2.09 -21.63 -43.98
N ARG A 285 1.49 -22.40 -43.06
CA ARG A 285 1.52 -23.85 -43.11
C ARG A 285 0.40 -24.44 -43.97
N GLY A 286 -0.50 -23.64 -44.50
CA GLY A 286 -1.67 -24.13 -45.25
C GLY A 286 -2.63 -24.95 -44.39
N ILE A 287 -2.65 -24.70 -43.07
CA ILE A 287 -3.54 -25.37 -42.12
C ILE A 287 -4.87 -24.63 -42.07
N ASP A 288 -5.95 -25.33 -42.33
CA ASP A 288 -7.30 -24.76 -42.33
C ASP A 288 -7.99 -24.97 -40.99
N LEU A 289 -7.84 -23.99 -40.07
CA LEU A 289 -8.56 -24.00 -38.80
C LEU A 289 -9.97 -23.43 -38.97
N HIS A 290 -10.97 -24.20 -38.56
CA HIS A 290 -12.35 -23.73 -38.52
C HIS A 290 -12.54 -22.69 -37.38
N PRO A 291 -13.43 -21.67 -37.54
CA PRO A 291 -13.68 -20.69 -36.47
C PRO A 291 -14.00 -21.27 -35.10
N VAL A 292 -14.69 -22.41 -35.03
CA VAL A 292 -14.96 -23.13 -33.77
C VAL A 292 -13.67 -23.49 -33.02
N ASN A 293 -12.57 -23.76 -33.73
CA ASN A 293 -11.30 -24.03 -33.07
C ASN A 293 -10.76 -22.79 -32.35
N TYR A 294 -10.91 -21.60 -32.93
CA TYR A 294 -10.56 -20.33 -32.29
C TYR A 294 -11.44 -20.06 -31.07
N PHE A 295 -12.71 -20.47 -31.09
CA PHE A 295 -13.57 -20.39 -29.91
C PHE A 295 -13.02 -21.24 -28.75
N PHE A 296 -12.61 -22.51 -28.99
CA PHE A 296 -12.04 -23.35 -27.94
C PHE A 296 -10.67 -22.85 -27.46
N LEU A 297 -9.88 -22.24 -28.34
CA LEU A 297 -8.65 -21.55 -27.93
C LEU A 297 -8.93 -20.34 -27.04
N ALA A 298 -9.89 -19.49 -27.39
CA ALA A 298 -10.33 -18.41 -26.52
C ALA A 298 -10.87 -18.91 -25.17
N ALA A 299 -11.66 -19.99 -25.19
CA ALA A 299 -12.16 -20.62 -23.98
C ALA A 299 -11.05 -21.16 -23.07
N SER A 300 -9.99 -21.74 -23.65
CA SER A 300 -8.81 -22.18 -22.91
C SER A 300 -8.06 -21.01 -22.27
N PHE A 301 -7.89 -19.88 -22.98
CA PHE A 301 -7.34 -18.65 -22.41
C PHE A 301 -8.22 -18.10 -21.28
N PHE A 302 -9.53 -18.08 -21.49
CA PHE A 302 -10.47 -17.64 -20.47
C PHE A 302 -10.42 -18.53 -19.23
N ALA A 303 -10.27 -19.85 -19.41
CA ALA A 303 -10.14 -20.78 -18.30
C ALA A 303 -8.93 -20.48 -17.39
N PHE A 304 -7.80 -20.00 -17.95
CA PHE A 304 -6.68 -19.54 -17.15
C PHE A 304 -7.10 -18.42 -16.20
N HIS A 305 -7.72 -17.38 -16.73
CA HIS A 305 -8.11 -16.19 -15.95
C HIS A 305 -9.20 -16.51 -14.94
N LEU A 306 -10.18 -17.32 -15.35
CA LEU A 306 -11.25 -17.74 -14.46
C LEU A 306 -10.72 -18.58 -13.30
N LEU A 307 -9.87 -19.58 -13.59
CA LEU A 307 -9.27 -20.42 -12.56
C LEU A 307 -8.36 -19.60 -11.65
N PHE A 308 -7.55 -18.70 -12.20
CA PHE A 308 -6.68 -17.81 -11.44
C PHE A 308 -7.47 -16.88 -10.51
N ALA A 309 -8.59 -16.32 -10.99
CA ALA A 309 -9.48 -15.46 -10.20
C ALA A 309 -10.07 -16.15 -8.95
N TYR A 310 -10.21 -17.47 -8.97
CA TYR A 310 -10.73 -18.25 -7.84
C TYR A 310 -9.66 -19.00 -7.03
N LEU A 311 -8.51 -19.28 -7.62
CA LEU A 311 -7.41 -19.93 -6.88
C LEU A 311 -6.58 -18.91 -6.08
N VAL A 312 -6.42 -17.71 -6.60
CA VAL A 312 -5.53 -16.71 -6.03
C VAL A 312 -5.97 -16.24 -4.64
N ASP A 313 -7.20 -16.45 -4.22
CA ASP A 313 -7.67 -16.17 -2.86
C ASP A 313 -7.44 -17.33 -1.88
N ARG A 314 -7.11 -18.52 -2.37
CA ARG A 314 -6.97 -19.76 -1.58
C ARG A 314 -5.54 -20.20 -1.33
N ILE A 315 -4.66 -20.01 -2.31
CA ILE A 315 -3.26 -20.47 -2.27
C ILE A 315 -2.30 -19.32 -2.58
N ALA A 316 -0.99 -19.58 -2.50
CA ALA A 316 0.04 -18.60 -2.89
C ALA A 316 -0.11 -18.20 -4.36
N ILE A 317 0.13 -16.93 -4.67
CA ILE A 317 -0.07 -16.34 -6.01
C ILE A 317 0.73 -17.11 -7.06
N GLU A 318 1.99 -17.43 -6.74
CA GLU A 318 2.92 -18.15 -7.62
C GLU A 318 2.41 -19.58 -7.91
N ALA A 319 1.94 -20.28 -6.89
CA ALA A 319 1.38 -21.62 -7.05
C ALA A 319 0.09 -21.61 -7.90
N ALA A 320 -0.80 -20.63 -7.64
CA ALA A 320 -2.01 -20.44 -8.44
C ALA A 320 -1.65 -20.19 -9.91
N PHE A 321 -0.66 -19.34 -10.18
CA PHE A 321 -0.21 -19.01 -11.52
C PHE A 321 0.35 -20.22 -12.26
N VAL A 322 1.20 -21.02 -11.61
CA VAL A 322 1.77 -22.26 -12.20
C VAL A 322 0.69 -23.27 -12.50
N ILE A 323 -0.25 -23.49 -11.59
CA ILE A 323 -1.37 -24.44 -11.79
C ILE A 323 -2.24 -23.98 -12.98
N CYS A 324 -2.63 -22.71 -13.04
CA CYS A 324 -3.45 -22.18 -14.12
C CYS A 324 -2.72 -22.27 -15.47
N SER A 325 -1.41 -22.01 -15.49
CA SER A 325 -0.56 -22.15 -16.69
C SER A 325 -0.51 -23.59 -17.19
N ALA A 326 -0.31 -24.55 -16.29
CA ALA A 326 -0.28 -25.97 -16.64
C ALA A 326 -1.63 -26.46 -17.18
N VAL A 327 -2.73 -26.08 -16.52
CA VAL A 327 -4.10 -26.45 -16.94
C VAL A 327 -4.43 -25.91 -18.32
N THR A 328 -4.15 -24.63 -18.58
CA THR A 328 -4.49 -24.04 -19.89
C THR A 328 -3.62 -24.57 -21.03
N LEU A 329 -2.32 -24.83 -20.79
CA LEU A 329 -1.46 -25.49 -21.78
C LEU A 329 -1.96 -26.89 -22.09
N PHE A 330 -2.32 -27.65 -21.05
CA PHE A 330 -2.90 -28.98 -21.23
C PHE A 330 -4.18 -28.96 -22.06
N LEU A 331 -5.11 -28.03 -21.77
CA LEU A 331 -6.36 -27.88 -22.52
C LEU A 331 -6.11 -27.57 -24.00
N THR A 332 -5.25 -26.61 -24.29
CA THR A 332 -4.95 -26.20 -25.67
C THR A 332 -4.22 -27.31 -26.45
N ILE A 333 -3.18 -27.90 -25.86
CA ILE A 333 -2.40 -28.94 -26.53
C ILE A 333 -3.24 -30.19 -26.75
N SER A 334 -4.01 -30.63 -25.74
CA SER A 334 -4.87 -31.83 -25.86
C SER A 334 -5.94 -31.65 -26.91
N TYR A 335 -6.52 -30.44 -27.04
CA TYR A 335 -7.52 -30.15 -28.05
C TYR A 335 -6.91 -30.04 -29.46
N LEU A 336 -5.88 -29.23 -29.67
CA LEU A 336 -5.28 -29.05 -30.98
C LEU A 336 -4.57 -30.30 -31.53
N ARG A 337 -4.10 -31.17 -30.63
CA ARG A 337 -3.58 -32.49 -31.04
C ARG A 337 -4.59 -33.32 -31.85
N LEU A 338 -5.86 -33.23 -31.49
CA LEU A 338 -6.94 -33.95 -32.18
C LEU A 338 -7.30 -33.30 -33.51
N VAL A 339 -7.12 -31.97 -33.63
CA VAL A 339 -7.54 -31.16 -34.81
C VAL A 339 -6.45 -31.16 -35.89
N VAL A 340 -5.19 -30.87 -35.48
CA VAL A 340 -4.10 -30.60 -36.42
C VAL A 340 -2.94 -31.62 -36.26
N GLY A 341 -2.78 -32.17 -35.07
CA GLY A 341 -1.70 -33.11 -34.76
C GLY A 341 -0.73 -32.60 -33.68
N TRP A 342 0.07 -33.51 -33.14
CA TRP A 342 0.90 -33.30 -31.95
C TRP A 342 1.97 -32.21 -32.12
N ARG A 343 2.71 -32.21 -33.24
CA ARG A 343 3.82 -31.26 -33.44
C ARG A 343 3.33 -29.83 -33.46
N PHE A 344 2.27 -29.55 -34.20
CA PHE A 344 1.66 -28.21 -34.25
C PHE A 344 1.11 -27.79 -32.88
N ALA A 345 0.38 -28.68 -32.22
CA ALA A 345 -0.25 -28.39 -30.93
C ALA A 345 0.77 -28.07 -29.83
N ALA A 346 1.82 -28.88 -29.69
CA ALA A 346 2.79 -28.75 -28.62
C ALA A 346 3.85 -27.66 -28.90
N ILE A 347 4.38 -27.60 -30.12
CA ILE A 347 5.49 -26.73 -30.43
C ILE A 347 4.96 -25.33 -30.83
N GLU A 348 4.13 -25.24 -31.85
CA GLU A 348 3.76 -23.94 -32.42
C GLU A 348 2.69 -23.24 -31.58
N SER A 349 1.59 -23.92 -31.30
CA SER A 349 0.51 -23.34 -30.48
C SER A 349 0.90 -23.26 -29.00
N GLY A 350 1.57 -24.31 -28.46
CA GLY A 350 2.01 -24.32 -27.06
C GLY A 350 3.04 -23.24 -26.79
N LEU A 351 4.02 -23.01 -27.68
CA LEU A 351 5.00 -21.94 -27.54
C LEU A 351 4.34 -20.55 -27.66
N ALA A 352 3.44 -20.39 -28.65
CA ALA A 352 2.69 -19.16 -28.78
C ALA A 352 1.88 -18.86 -27.50
N GLN A 353 1.22 -19.85 -26.92
CA GLN A 353 0.47 -19.70 -25.67
C GLN A 353 1.39 -19.41 -24.48
N LEU A 354 2.54 -20.05 -24.38
CA LEU A 354 3.54 -19.76 -23.36
C LEU A 354 3.95 -18.29 -23.40
N VAL A 355 4.20 -17.74 -24.60
CA VAL A 355 4.63 -16.34 -24.78
C VAL A 355 3.46 -15.38 -24.51
N TYR A 356 2.35 -15.55 -25.21
CA TYR A 356 1.27 -14.56 -25.20
C TYR A 356 0.26 -14.69 -24.07
N LEU A 357 0.22 -15.81 -23.35
CA LEU A 357 -0.58 -15.91 -22.15
C LEU A 357 0.30 -15.90 -20.90
N ILE A 358 1.25 -16.82 -20.80
CA ILE A 358 1.96 -17.06 -19.54
C ILE A 358 3.01 -15.99 -19.29
N LEU A 359 3.95 -15.76 -20.22
CA LEU A 359 4.98 -14.75 -20.05
C LEU A 359 4.39 -13.32 -20.04
N PHE A 360 3.37 -13.07 -20.87
CA PHE A 360 2.65 -11.80 -20.89
C PHE A 360 1.97 -11.54 -19.54
N SER A 361 1.25 -12.51 -18.98
CA SER A 361 0.62 -12.38 -17.66
C SER A 361 1.65 -12.26 -16.54
N TYR A 362 2.78 -12.97 -16.63
CA TYR A 362 3.88 -12.87 -15.66
C TYR A 362 4.54 -11.49 -15.64
N ALA A 363 4.64 -10.83 -16.79
CA ALA A 363 5.16 -9.45 -16.87
C ALA A 363 4.37 -8.45 -16.00
N LEU A 364 3.09 -8.75 -15.72
CA LEU A 364 2.22 -7.92 -14.90
C LEU A 364 2.45 -8.08 -13.38
N PHE A 365 3.29 -9.03 -12.96
CA PHE A 365 3.69 -9.17 -11.55
C PHE A 365 4.60 -8.01 -11.09
N ASN A 366 5.36 -7.41 -12.00
CA ASN A 366 6.27 -6.32 -11.69
C ASN A 366 5.57 -4.97 -11.91
N GLU A 367 5.24 -4.29 -10.81
CA GLU A 367 4.69 -2.94 -10.87
C GLU A 367 5.75 -1.94 -11.37
N GLY A 368 5.35 -1.03 -12.25
CA GLY A 368 6.24 -0.04 -12.86
C GLY A 368 6.93 -0.47 -14.16
N TRP A 369 7.19 -1.77 -14.38
CA TRP A 369 7.87 -2.28 -15.58
C TRP A 369 6.92 -2.95 -16.58
N SER A 370 5.69 -3.22 -16.21
CA SER A 370 4.72 -3.95 -17.03
C SER A 370 4.47 -3.29 -18.40
N GLY A 371 4.33 -1.97 -18.45
CA GLY A 371 4.14 -1.24 -19.71
C GLY A 371 5.31 -1.39 -20.67
N LEU A 372 6.55 -1.25 -20.18
CA LEU A 372 7.76 -1.43 -21.00
C LEU A 372 7.89 -2.86 -21.49
N THR A 373 7.68 -3.86 -20.63
CA THR A 373 7.79 -5.28 -21.00
C THR A 373 6.77 -5.66 -22.07
N ILE A 374 5.52 -5.18 -21.94
CA ILE A 374 4.46 -5.39 -22.95
C ILE A 374 4.85 -4.73 -24.28
N THR A 375 5.37 -3.51 -24.23
CA THR A 375 5.79 -2.77 -25.44
C THR A 375 6.94 -3.49 -26.15
N ILE A 376 7.96 -3.93 -25.41
CA ILE A 376 9.07 -4.72 -25.98
C ILE A 376 8.54 -6.02 -26.60
N GLY A 377 7.65 -6.74 -25.90
CA GLY A 377 7.02 -7.96 -26.40
C GLY A 377 6.23 -7.73 -27.69
N ALA A 378 5.48 -6.62 -27.78
CA ALA A 378 4.74 -6.24 -28.98
C ALA A 378 5.69 -5.93 -30.17
N ILE A 379 6.78 -5.20 -29.94
CA ILE A 379 7.78 -4.87 -30.97
C ILE A 379 8.49 -6.14 -31.48
N VAL A 380 8.89 -7.03 -30.57
CA VAL A 380 9.50 -8.33 -30.93
C VAL A 380 8.52 -9.16 -31.76
N THR A 381 7.26 -9.22 -31.34
CA THR A 381 6.22 -9.93 -32.10
C THR A 381 6.07 -9.36 -33.50
N LEU A 382 5.98 -8.03 -33.63
CA LEU A 382 5.88 -7.37 -34.92
C LEU A 382 7.09 -7.71 -35.79
N PHE A 383 8.29 -7.63 -35.23
CA PHE A 383 9.52 -7.98 -35.97
C PHE A 383 9.48 -9.44 -36.47
N VAL A 384 9.15 -10.39 -35.59
CA VAL A 384 9.07 -11.82 -35.96
C VAL A 384 8.03 -12.03 -37.07
N VAL A 385 6.85 -11.45 -36.95
CA VAL A 385 5.78 -11.56 -37.93
C VAL A 385 6.22 -10.92 -39.29
N MET A 386 6.84 -9.75 -39.26
CA MET A 386 7.38 -9.12 -40.47
C MET A 386 8.41 -10.02 -41.18
N GLN A 387 9.31 -10.68 -40.43
CA GLN A 387 10.30 -11.61 -41.03
C GLN A 387 9.63 -12.85 -41.62
N LEU A 388 8.61 -13.38 -40.95
CA LEU A 388 7.88 -14.55 -41.42
C LEU A 388 7.03 -14.25 -42.66
N THR A 389 6.40 -13.06 -42.71
CA THR A 389 5.48 -12.68 -43.79
C THR A 389 6.14 -11.97 -44.96
N GLY A 390 7.35 -11.39 -44.78
CA GLY A 390 8.07 -10.63 -45.81
C GLY A 390 8.47 -11.45 -47.05
N ARG A 391 8.47 -12.78 -46.93
CA ARG A 391 8.75 -13.70 -48.02
C ARG A 391 7.50 -14.16 -48.79
N ILE A 392 6.31 -13.74 -48.37
CA ILE A 392 5.03 -14.17 -48.97
C ILE A 392 4.71 -13.22 -50.15
N ARG A 393 4.53 -13.78 -51.33
CA ARG A 393 3.98 -13.06 -52.48
C ARG A 393 2.44 -13.06 -52.39
N TRP A 394 1.88 -11.96 -51.91
CA TRP A 394 0.44 -11.82 -51.67
C TRP A 394 -0.41 -11.73 -52.97
N SER A 395 0.22 -11.49 -54.14
CA SER A 395 -0.48 -11.31 -55.42
C SER A 395 -0.93 -12.62 -56.07
N GLU A 396 -0.57 -13.78 -55.54
CA GLU A 396 -0.84 -15.08 -56.18
C GLU A 396 -1.81 -15.98 -55.43
N ARG A 397 -2.56 -15.43 -54.44
CA ARG A 397 -3.55 -16.22 -53.66
C ARG A 397 -4.92 -15.57 -53.61
#